data_9a44f3bdf006c87c82413b647a361ccf
#
_entry.id   9a44f3bdf006c87c82413b647a361ccf
#
_cell.length_a   1.000
_cell.length_b   1.000
_cell.length_c   1.000
_cell.angle_alpha   90.00
_cell.angle_beta   90.00
_cell.angle_gamma   90.00
#
_symmetry.space_group_name_H-M   'P 1'
#
loop_
_entity.id
_entity.type
_entity.pdbx_description
1 polymer ?
#
loop_
_entity_poly.entity_id
_entity_poly.type
_entity_poly.pdbx_seq_one_letter_code
_entity_poly.pdbx_strand_id
1 'polypeptide(L)'
;QGVVDSDYFWHITLGKSIWQNKAIPTQDTFSWLGPELNLQETAHSWLSSLILYAFSCISTNPVYGMLAFIAVTVFAYCLFIEYIWGRQIKDPFMNVLALALVTLPLDWAGRPQSIGLTLFAIGFYLLNKVYEEPDTKLRWLLPVVSVLWANLHGGALPILFAFNLLFLVLCFAPDINAFDIYNEKGDSKKRFRALFQ
;
A
#
# COMPACT_ATOMS: atom_id res chain seq x y z
N GLN A 1 -21.20 17.37 -11.17
CA GLN A 1 -20.18 17.37 -10.10
C GLN A 1 -19.06 16.47 -10.54
N GLY A 2 -17.82 17.04 -10.63
CA GLY A 2 -16.70 16.34 -11.23
C GLY A 2 -16.25 15.14 -10.41
N VAL A 3 -15.98 14.05 -11.09
CA VAL A 3 -15.42 12.80 -10.56
C VAL A 3 -13.94 12.97 -10.15
N VAL A 4 -13.37 14.18 -10.31
CA VAL A 4 -11.92 14.40 -10.16
C VAL A 4 -11.64 15.12 -8.86
N ASP A 5 -10.87 14.46 -8.01
CA ASP A 5 -10.37 15.00 -6.75
C ASP A 5 -9.28 16.06 -6.99
N SER A 6 -9.30 17.14 -6.21
CA SER A 6 -8.28 18.19 -6.25
C SER A 6 -6.87 17.66 -5.95
N ASP A 7 -6.74 16.68 -5.05
CA ASP A 7 -5.47 16.08 -4.66
C ASP A 7 -4.78 15.37 -5.84
N TYR A 8 -5.55 14.81 -6.78
CA TYR A 8 -4.99 14.20 -7.98
C TYR A 8 -4.17 15.22 -8.79
N PHE A 9 -4.71 16.42 -9.01
CA PHE A 9 -4.00 17.47 -9.75
C PHE A 9 -2.77 17.99 -9.02
N TRP A 10 -2.83 18.05 -7.69
CA TRP A 10 -1.68 18.41 -6.88
C TRP A 10 -0.55 17.38 -7.06
N HIS A 11 -0.87 16.09 -6.97
CA HIS A 11 0.09 15.02 -7.20
C HIS A 11 0.71 15.04 -8.60
N ILE A 12 -0.08 15.29 -9.65
CA ILE A 12 0.46 15.43 -11.01
C ILE A 12 1.43 16.61 -11.09
N THR A 13 1.07 17.74 -10.52
CA THR A 13 1.90 18.96 -10.55
C THR A 13 3.21 18.75 -9.82
N LEU A 14 3.16 18.14 -8.63
CA LEU A 14 4.34 17.75 -7.87
C LEU A 14 5.21 16.76 -8.67
N GLY A 15 4.61 15.70 -9.22
CA GLY A 15 5.31 14.70 -10.02
C GLY A 15 5.98 15.29 -11.25
N LYS A 16 5.31 16.23 -11.95
CA LYS A 16 5.87 16.98 -13.06
C LYS A 16 7.08 17.81 -12.64
N SER A 17 6.98 18.52 -11.53
CA SER A 17 8.08 19.32 -10.97
C SER A 17 9.29 18.45 -10.64
N ILE A 18 9.08 17.31 -9.96
CA ILE A 18 10.15 16.37 -9.64
C ILE A 18 10.81 15.82 -10.92
N TRP A 19 9.99 15.46 -11.92
CA TRP A 19 10.50 14.94 -13.20
C TRP A 19 11.36 15.96 -13.95
N GLN A 20 10.92 17.21 -13.98
CA GLN A 20 11.60 18.29 -14.68
C GLN A 20 12.89 18.73 -13.97
N ASN A 21 12.82 18.91 -12.65
CA ASN A 21 13.93 19.43 -11.86
C ASN A 21 14.91 18.34 -11.38
N LYS A 22 14.55 17.05 -11.54
CA LYS A 22 15.31 15.90 -11.04
C LYS A 22 15.61 15.98 -9.53
N ALA A 23 14.76 16.67 -8.79
CA ALA A 23 14.88 16.87 -7.34
C ALA A 23 13.51 16.87 -6.68
N ILE A 24 13.45 16.33 -5.46
CA ILE A 24 12.27 16.41 -4.61
C ILE A 24 12.25 17.82 -3.99
N PRO A 25 11.15 18.60 -4.12
CA PRO A 25 11.10 19.94 -3.55
C PRO A 25 11.16 19.88 -2.02
N THR A 26 11.91 20.80 -1.44
CA THR A 26 12.02 21.00 0.00
C THR A 26 11.34 22.27 0.48
N GLN A 27 10.87 23.09 -0.47
CA GLN A 27 10.13 24.33 -0.21
C GLN A 27 8.79 24.26 -0.92
N ASP A 28 7.76 24.78 -0.29
CA ASP A 28 6.44 24.89 -0.90
C ASP A 28 6.44 25.96 -2.00
N THR A 29 6.45 25.51 -3.25
CA THR A 29 6.36 26.34 -4.44
C THR A 29 4.96 26.32 -5.08
N PHE A 30 4.01 25.60 -4.49
CA PHE A 30 2.68 25.36 -5.05
C PHE A 30 1.59 26.21 -4.40
N SER A 31 1.69 26.47 -3.10
CA SER A 31 0.78 27.41 -2.45
C SER A 31 1.19 28.85 -2.74
N TRP A 32 0.21 29.73 -2.79
CA TRP A 32 0.49 31.15 -3.13
C TRP A 32 1.30 31.88 -2.05
N LEU A 33 1.22 31.45 -0.77
CA LEU A 33 1.99 31.97 0.35
C LEU A 33 3.31 31.23 0.60
N GLY A 34 3.49 30.06 0.02
CA GLY A 34 4.67 29.24 0.24
C GLY A 34 5.99 29.96 -0.06
N PRO A 35 6.15 30.55 -1.26
CA PRO A 35 7.35 31.27 -1.62
C PRO A 35 7.59 32.53 -0.76
N GLU A 36 6.53 33.27 -0.39
CA GLU A 36 6.64 34.48 0.40
C GLU A 36 7.06 34.20 1.85
N LEU A 37 6.57 33.10 2.42
CA LEU A 37 6.82 32.70 3.81
C LEU A 37 7.95 31.67 3.96
N ASN A 38 8.61 31.29 2.87
CA ASN A 38 9.64 30.23 2.87
C ASN A 38 9.16 28.93 3.55
N LEU A 39 7.92 28.54 3.28
CA LEU A 39 7.35 27.34 3.89
C LEU A 39 8.09 26.09 3.42
N GLN A 40 8.38 25.20 4.37
CA GLN A 40 8.99 23.91 4.07
C GLN A 40 7.94 22.97 3.48
N GLU A 41 8.30 22.28 2.40
CA GLU A 41 7.49 21.20 1.81
C GLU A 41 8.07 19.86 2.20
N THR A 42 7.23 18.96 2.67
CA THR A 42 7.58 17.55 2.89
C THR A 42 6.82 16.69 1.89
N ALA A 43 7.43 16.44 0.76
CA ALA A 43 6.84 15.65 -0.32
C ALA A 43 6.78 14.15 0.04
N HIS A 44 6.06 13.79 1.10
CA HIS A 44 5.97 12.46 1.68
C HIS A 44 5.38 11.37 0.75
N SER A 45 4.75 11.76 -0.35
CA SER A 45 4.20 10.85 -1.38
C SER A 45 4.84 11.11 -2.76
N TRP A 46 6.11 11.52 -2.77
CA TRP A 46 6.81 11.94 -3.98
C TRP A 46 6.84 10.86 -5.09
N LEU A 47 7.00 9.60 -4.69
CA LEU A 47 7.06 8.49 -5.65
C LEU A 47 5.68 8.23 -6.28
N SER A 48 4.61 8.31 -5.51
CA SER A 48 3.24 8.24 -6.05
C SER A 48 2.95 9.41 -6.99
N SER A 49 3.43 10.61 -6.66
CA SER A 49 3.27 11.79 -7.52
C SER A 49 3.95 11.59 -8.87
N LEU A 50 5.15 11.00 -8.90
CA LEU A 50 5.82 10.63 -10.15
C LEU A 50 5.03 9.61 -10.97
N ILE A 51 4.48 8.58 -10.31
CA ILE A 51 3.66 7.56 -10.96
C ILE A 51 2.40 8.20 -11.54
N LEU A 52 1.68 9.00 -10.77
CA LEU A 52 0.47 9.69 -11.23
C LEU A 52 0.77 10.66 -12.39
N TYR A 53 1.90 11.37 -12.35
CA TYR A 53 2.35 12.18 -13.47
C TYR A 53 2.60 11.33 -14.72
N ALA A 54 3.29 10.18 -14.60
CA ALA A 54 3.50 9.28 -15.72
C ALA A 54 2.20 8.79 -16.35
N PHE A 55 1.21 8.43 -15.52
CA PHE A 55 -0.13 8.07 -15.99
C PHE A 55 -0.83 9.26 -16.66
N SER A 56 -0.67 10.48 -16.15
CA SER A 56 -1.28 11.68 -16.76
C SER A 56 -0.73 11.97 -18.16
N CYS A 57 0.47 11.48 -18.49
CA CYS A 57 1.06 11.64 -19.82
C CYS A 57 0.49 10.69 -20.88
N ILE A 58 -0.36 9.72 -20.51
CA ILE A 58 -0.99 8.78 -21.45
C ILE A 58 -1.93 9.51 -22.41
N SER A 59 -2.57 10.60 -21.97
CA SER A 59 -3.54 11.37 -22.76
C SER A 59 -3.40 12.87 -22.48
N THR A 60 -3.85 13.67 -23.43
CA THR A 60 -3.99 15.13 -23.24
C THR A 60 -5.02 15.49 -22.17
N ASN A 61 -6.01 14.61 -21.93
CA ASN A 61 -6.95 14.77 -20.84
C ASN A 61 -6.49 13.96 -19.62
N PRO A 62 -6.10 14.59 -18.48
CA PRO A 62 -5.56 13.92 -17.31
C PRO A 62 -6.53 12.94 -16.65
N VAL A 63 -7.83 13.06 -16.89
CA VAL A 63 -8.86 12.13 -16.38
C VAL A 63 -8.64 10.71 -16.92
N TYR A 64 -8.21 10.54 -18.17
CA TYR A 64 -7.91 9.20 -18.69
C TYR A 64 -6.69 8.58 -18.02
N GLY A 65 -5.68 9.39 -17.67
CA GLY A 65 -4.54 8.93 -16.88
C GLY A 65 -4.97 8.47 -15.49
N MET A 66 -5.85 9.23 -14.83
CA MET A 66 -6.42 8.84 -13.53
C MET A 66 -7.18 7.50 -13.63
N LEU A 67 -8.05 7.34 -14.61
CA LEU A 67 -8.80 6.10 -14.80
C LEU A 67 -7.88 4.91 -15.09
N ALA A 68 -6.84 5.11 -15.89
CA ALA A 68 -5.82 4.08 -16.15
C ALA A 68 -5.07 3.69 -14.88
N PHE A 69 -4.68 4.66 -14.05
CA PHE A 69 -4.04 4.40 -12.75
C PHE A 69 -4.97 3.60 -11.83
N ILE A 70 -6.23 4.02 -11.68
CA ILE A 70 -7.23 3.30 -10.88
C ILE A 70 -7.39 1.86 -11.40
N ALA A 71 -7.57 1.69 -12.71
CA ALA A 71 -7.72 0.37 -13.31
C ALA A 71 -6.54 -0.55 -13.02
N VAL A 72 -5.30 -0.05 -13.15
CA VAL A 72 -4.08 -0.82 -12.88
C VAL A 72 -3.96 -1.17 -11.39
N THR A 73 -4.21 -0.22 -10.49
CA THR A 73 -4.09 -0.47 -9.04
C THR A 73 -5.16 -1.43 -8.53
N VAL A 74 -6.41 -1.28 -8.98
CA VAL A 74 -7.51 -2.21 -8.66
C VAL A 74 -7.22 -3.60 -9.21
N PHE A 75 -6.77 -3.70 -10.46
CA PHE A 75 -6.44 -4.98 -11.08
C PHE A 75 -5.29 -5.67 -10.33
N ALA A 76 -4.21 -4.96 -10.01
CA ALA A 76 -3.09 -5.51 -9.24
C ALA A 76 -3.54 -6.00 -7.85
N TYR A 77 -4.39 -5.22 -7.16
CA TYR A 77 -4.95 -5.59 -5.87
C TYR A 77 -5.83 -6.84 -5.97
N CYS A 78 -6.74 -6.89 -6.94
CA CYS A 78 -7.60 -8.07 -7.17
C CYS A 78 -6.78 -9.32 -7.49
N LEU A 79 -5.77 -9.22 -8.36
CA LEU A 79 -4.87 -10.35 -8.67
C LEU A 79 -4.15 -10.86 -7.43
N PHE A 80 -3.70 -9.95 -6.58
CA PHE A 80 -2.99 -10.33 -5.37
C PHE A 80 -3.93 -11.00 -4.35
N ILE A 81 -5.14 -10.47 -4.16
CA ILE A 81 -6.15 -11.08 -3.29
C ILE A 81 -6.57 -12.45 -3.83
N GLU A 82 -6.78 -12.59 -5.14
CA GLU A 82 -7.06 -13.88 -5.77
C GLU A 82 -5.92 -14.89 -5.56
N TYR A 83 -4.68 -14.45 -5.66
CA TYR A 83 -3.51 -15.29 -5.38
C TYR A 83 -3.51 -15.83 -3.94
N ILE A 84 -3.90 -15.00 -2.96
CA ILE A 84 -3.92 -15.40 -1.54
C ILE A 84 -5.13 -16.26 -1.21
N TRP A 85 -6.33 -15.85 -1.62
CA TRP A 85 -7.59 -16.41 -1.16
C TRP A 85 -8.36 -17.23 -2.19
N GLY A 86 -8.16 -17.00 -3.48
CA GLY A 86 -8.91 -17.65 -4.55
C GLY A 86 -8.79 -19.19 -4.53
N ARG A 87 -7.66 -19.69 -4.01
CA ARG A 87 -7.48 -21.13 -3.80
C ARG A 87 -8.31 -21.70 -2.64
N GLN A 88 -8.83 -20.86 -1.76
CA GLN A 88 -9.62 -21.25 -0.60
C GLN A 88 -11.13 -21.15 -0.88
N ILE A 89 -11.53 -20.22 -1.74
CA ILE A 89 -12.93 -20.00 -2.13
C ILE A 89 -13.20 -20.76 -3.43
N LYS A 90 -13.78 -21.96 -3.31
CA LYS A 90 -14.04 -22.83 -4.48
C LYS A 90 -15.26 -22.40 -5.30
N ASP A 91 -16.21 -21.68 -4.68
CA ASP A 91 -17.40 -21.17 -5.35
C ASP A 91 -17.04 -19.87 -6.10
N PRO A 92 -17.19 -19.84 -7.45
CA PRO A 92 -16.80 -18.67 -8.25
C PRO A 92 -17.66 -17.42 -7.92
N PHE A 93 -18.94 -17.60 -7.57
CA PHE A 93 -19.80 -16.48 -7.18
C PHE A 93 -19.34 -15.86 -5.85
N MET A 94 -19.03 -16.69 -4.85
CA MET A 94 -18.52 -16.24 -3.56
C MET A 94 -17.15 -15.57 -3.70
N ASN A 95 -16.31 -16.07 -4.63
CA ASN A 95 -15.02 -15.46 -4.90
C ASN A 95 -15.19 -14.05 -5.50
N VAL A 96 -16.04 -13.89 -6.50
CA VAL A 96 -16.35 -12.56 -7.10
C VAL A 96 -16.94 -11.63 -6.06
N LEU A 97 -17.85 -12.10 -5.21
CA LEU A 97 -18.43 -11.30 -4.12
C LEU A 97 -17.37 -10.86 -3.12
N ALA A 98 -16.47 -11.76 -2.72
CA ALA A 98 -15.36 -11.43 -1.81
C ALA A 98 -14.44 -10.39 -2.42
N LEU A 99 -14.06 -10.53 -3.70
CA LEU A 99 -13.26 -9.55 -4.42
C LEU A 99 -13.96 -8.18 -4.49
N ALA A 100 -15.25 -8.16 -4.79
CA ALA A 100 -16.03 -6.93 -4.80
C ALA A 100 -16.04 -6.23 -3.43
N LEU A 101 -16.28 -6.98 -2.34
CA LEU A 101 -16.27 -6.44 -0.99
C LEU A 101 -14.90 -5.89 -0.58
N VAL A 102 -13.84 -6.59 -0.91
CA VAL A 102 -12.46 -6.20 -0.57
C VAL A 102 -12.00 -4.96 -1.37
N THR A 103 -12.60 -4.71 -2.54
CA THR A 103 -12.32 -3.50 -3.33
C THR A 103 -13.09 -2.26 -2.87
N LEU A 104 -14.11 -2.39 -2.01
CA LEU A 104 -14.87 -1.24 -1.52
C LEU A 104 -14.02 -0.16 -0.82
N PRO A 105 -12.98 -0.50 -0.03
CA PRO A 105 -12.12 0.50 0.60
C PRO A 105 -11.16 1.20 -0.38
N LEU A 106 -11.04 0.73 -1.64
CA LEU A 106 -10.18 1.37 -2.61
C LEU A 106 -10.69 2.76 -2.94
N ASP A 107 -9.78 3.73 -2.85
CA ASP A 107 -10.10 5.10 -3.22
C ASP A 107 -10.14 5.23 -4.75
N TRP A 108 -11.32 5.46 -5.28
CA TRP A 108 -11.59 5.63 -6.71
C TRP A 108 -11.21 7.02 -7.23
N ALA A 109 -10.65 7.86 -6.36
CA ALA A 109 -10.27 9.23 -6.72
C ALA A 109 -8.86 9.36 -7.33
N GLY A 110 -8.15 8.26 -7.56
CA GLY A 110 -6.79 8.29 -8.13
C GLY A 110 -5.74 8.78 -7.15
N ARG A 111 -5.86 8.42 -5.88
CA ARG A 111 -4.95 8.83 -4.80
C ARG A 111 -3.86 7.79 -4.51
N PRO A 112 -2.75 8.17 -3.86
CA PRO A 112 -1.70 7.27 -3.39
C PRO A 112 -2.20 6.13 -2.48
N GLN A 113 -3.31 6.32 -1.77
CA GLN A 113 -3.92 5.34 -0.87
C GLN A 113 -4.25 4.03 -1.57
N SER A 114 -4.63 4.05 -2.84
CA SER A 114 -4.93 2.84 -3.63
C SER A 114 -3.72 1.90 -3.73
N ILE A 115 -2.51 2.46 -3.89
CA ILE A 115 -1.27 1.68 -3.85
C ILE A 115 -1.01 1.19 -2.43
N GLY A 116 -1.28 2.03 -1.42
CA GLY A 116 -1.10 1.73 -0.01
C GLY A 116 -1.85 0.47 0.42
N LEU A 117 -3.09 0.27 -0.02
CA LEU A 117 -3.87 -0.94 0.27
C LEU A 117 -3.25 -2.21 -0.35
N THR A 118 -2.72 -2.13 -1.56
CA THR A 118 -2.01 -3.25 -2.18
C THR A 118 -0.77 -3.62 -1.39
N LEU A 119 0.02 -2.63 -0.97
CA LEU A 119 1.22 -2.84 -0.16
C LEU A 119 0.90 -3.35 1.24
N PHE A 120 -0.22 -2.89 1.83
CA PHE A 120 -0.73 -3.45 3.08
C PHE A 120 -1.01 -4.95 2.96
N ALA A 121 -1.74 -5.35 1.92
CA ALA A 121 -2.06 -6.76 1.68
C ALA A 121 -0.78 -7.60 1.46
N ILE A 122 0.20 -7.08 0.69
CA ILE A 122 1.50 -7.72 0.48
C ILE A 122 2.26 -7.86 1.80
N GLY A 123 2.35 -6.78 2.58
CA GLY A 123 3.04 -6.78 3.88
C GLY A 123 2.41 -7.79 4.85
N PHE A 124 1.09 -7.82 4.92
CA PHE A 124 0.35 -8.78 5.75
C PHE A 124 0.60 -10.23 5.32
N TYR A 125 0.58 -10.51 4.01
CA TYR A 125 0.92 -11.82 3.47
C TYR A 125 2.36 -12.24 3.84
N LEU A 126 3.32 -11.32 3.69
CA LEU A 126 4.72 -11.60 4.03
C LEU A 126 4.91 -11.89 5.52
N LEU A 127 4.25 -11.11 6.40
CA LEU A 127 4.28 -11.35 7.85
C LEU A 127 3.71 -12.72 8.20
N ASN A 128 2.59 -13.09 7.58
CA ASN A 128 2.00 -14.42 7.78
C ASN A 128 2.95 -15.53 7.30
N LYS A 129 3.64 -15.32 6.18
CA LYS A 129 4.64 -16.29 5.69
C LYS A 129 5.85 -16.41 6.60
N VAL A 130 6.34 -15.32 7.17
CA VAL A 130 7.43 -15.35 8.16
C VAL A 130 6.98 -16.05 9.44
N TYR A 131 5.73 -15.84 9.86
CA TYR A 131 5.16 -16.53 11.03
C TYR A 131 5.02 -18.05 10.80
N GLU A 132 4.55 -18.48 9.62
CA GLU A 132 4.41 -19.90 9.28
C GLU A 132 5.77 -20.59 9.05
N GLU A 133 6.71 -19.88 8.44
CA GLU A 133 8.02 -20.38 8.01
C GLU A 133 9.10 -19.35 8.37
N PRO A 134 9.62 -19.34 9.64
CA PRO A 134 10.56 -18.31 10.10
C PRO A 134 11.86 -18.22 9.27
N ASP A 135 12.30 -19.34 8.65
CA ASP A 135 13.50 -19.38 7.81
C ASP A 135 13.26 -18.98 6.36
N THR A 136 12.03 -18.57 6.01
CA THR A 136 11.73 -18.19 4.63
C THR A 136 12.56 -16.99 4.19
N LYS A 137 13.11 -17.06 2.96
CA LYS A 137 13.83 -15.92 2.35
C LYS A 137 12.90 -14.72 2.07
N LEU A 138 11.59 -14.95 2.00
CA LEU A 138 10.59 -13.90 1.78
C LEU A 138 10.59 -12.84 2.89
N ARG A 139 11.10 -13.16 4.10
CA ARG A 139 11.22 -12.19 5.21
C ARG A 139 11.97 -10.91 4.81
N TRP A 140 12.96 -11.02 3.92
CA TRP A 140 13.75 -9.87 3.46
C TRP A 140 13.00 -8.92 2.52
N LEU A 141 11.84 -9.33 2.00
CA LEU A 141 10.96 -8.44 1.23
C LEU A 141 10.19 -7.46 2.11
N LEU A 142 9.99 -7.74 3.40
CA LEU A 142 9.26 -6.83 4.30
C LEU A 142 9.93 -5.45 4.42
N PRO A 143 11.23 -5.35 4.70
CA PRO A 143 11.92 -4.05 4.68
C PRO A 143 11.81 -3.33 3.33
N VAL A 144 11.91 -4.06 2.22
CA VAL A 144 11.79 -3.48 0.88
C VAL A 144 10.39 -2.91 0.65
N VAL A 145 9.34 -3.67 0.99
CA VAL A 145 7.94 -3.19 0.91
C VAL A 145 7.74 -1.97 1.82
N SER A 146 8.32 -1.97 3.03
CA SER A 146 8.22 -0.85 3.96
C SER A 146 8.86 0.43 3.40
N VAL A 147 10.05 0.34 2.80
CA VAL A 147 10.72 1.49 2.16
C VAL A 147 9.91 2.00 0.99
N LEU A 148 9.43 1.12 0.11
CA LEU A 148 8.57 1.50 -1.01
C LEU A 148 7.30 2.20 -0.51
N TRP A 149 6.64 1.63 0.48
CA TRP A 149 5.40 2.18 1.01
C TRP A 149 5.59 3.55 1.65
N ALA A 150 6.64 3.73 2.46
CA ALA A 150 6.95 5.03 3.07
C ALA A 150 7.13 6.16 2.04
N ASN A 151 7.66 5.85 0.85
CA ASN A 151 7.85 6.80 -0.24
C ASN A 151 6.61 6.98 -1.14
N LEU A 152 5.73 6.00 -1.16
CA LEU A 152 4.48 6.02 -1.93
C LEU A 152 3.34 6.69 -1.16
N HIS A 153 3.27 6.49 0.17
CA HIS A 153 2.17 7.03 0.98
C HIS A 153 2.57 7.28 2.43
N GLY A 154 2.89 8.53 2.76
CA GLY A 154 3.35 8.92 4.10
C GLY A 154 2.33 8.69 5.23
N GLY A 155 1.02 8.68 4.95
CA GLY A 155 -0.03 8.37 5.93
C GLY A 155 0.02 6.92 6.47
N ALA A 156 0.82 6.05 5.86
CA ALA A 156 1.00 4.67 6.29
C ALA A 156 2.04 4.48 7.43
N LEU A 157 2.73 5.51 7.87
CA LEU A 157 3.80 5.41 8.86
C LEU A 157 3.45 4.62 10.14
N PRO A 158 2.27 4.80 10.78
CA PRO A 158 1.91 4.03 11.96
C PRO A 158 1.79 2.53 11.68
N ILE A 159 1.22 2.17 10.52
CA ILE A 159 1.06 0.77 10.10
C ILE A 159 2.42 0.16 9.77
N LEU A 160 3.29 0.91 9.10
CA LEU A 160 4.66 0.51 8.79
C LEU A 160 5.46 0.27 10.07
N PHE A 161 5.31 1.13 11.07
CA PHE A 161 5.95 0.94 12.37
C PHE A 161 5.49 -0.36 13.01
N ALA A 162 4.17 -0.62 13.06
CA ALA A 162 3.62 -1.86 13.62
C ALA A 162 4.12 -3.10 12.86
N PHE A 163 4.16 -3.06 11.52
CA PHE A 163 4.66 -4.16 10.70
C PHE A 163 6.14 -4.45 10.94
N ASN A 164 6.97 -3.42 10.99
CA ASN A 164 8.41 -3.59 11.23
C ASN A 164 8.68 -4.06 12.67
N LEU A 165 7.93 -3.56 13.66
CA LEU A 165 8.03 -4.05 15.04
C LEU A 165 7.68 -5.54 15.13
N LEU A 166 6.55 -5.95 14.53
CA LEU A 166 6.14 -7.36 14.49
C LEU A 166 7.17 -8.22 13.76
N PHE A 167 7.71 -7.73 12.66
CA PHE A 167 8.79 -8.41 11.92
C PHE A 167 10.02 -8.63 12.79
N LEU A 168 10.46 -7.60 13.55
CA LEU A 168 11.58 -7.72 14.47
C LEU A 168 11.31 -8.76 15.57
N VAL A 169 10.10 -8.75 16.14
CA VAL A 169 9.69 -9.75 17.13
C VAL A 169 9.78 -11.16 16.54
N LEU A 170 9.25 -11.39 15.35
CA LEU A 170 9.29 -12.69 14.70
C LEU A 170 10.72 -13.16 14.36
N CYS A 171 11.63 -12.22 14.07
CA CYS A 171 13.02 -12.55 13.76
C CYS A 171 13.90 -12.83 14.98
N PHE A 172 13.72 -12.07 16.07
CA PHE A 172 14.62 -12.10 17.22
C PHE A 172 14.06 -12.80 18.44
N ALA A 173 12.77 -13.05 18.48
CA ALA A 173 12.08 -13.75 19.55
C ALA A 173 11.09 -14.79 18.99
N PRO A 174 11.56 -15.76 18.20
CA PRO A 174 10.70 -16.76 17.57
C PRO A 174 9.95 -17.63 18.62
N ASP A 175 10.50 -17.74 19.84
CA ASP A 175 9.90 -18.47 20.96
C ASP A 175 8.84 -17.67 21.71
N ILE A 176 8.75 -16.37 21.48
CA ILE A 176 7.62 -15.56 21.95
C ILE A 176 6.45 -15.83 21.01
N ASN A 177 5.82 -16.96 21.21
CA ASN A 177 4.47 -17.20 20.74
C ASN A 177 3.55 -16.21 21.47
N ALA A 178 3.49 -14.98 20.98
CA ALA A 178 2.62 -13.94 21.55
C ALA A 178 1.14 -14.39 21.63
N PHE A 179 0.82 -15.52 21.00
CA PHE A 179 -0.50 -16.16 20.95
C PHE A 179 -0.56 -17.48 21.73
N ASP A 180 0.50 -17.96 22.37
CA ASP A 180 0.47 -19.17 23.21
C ASP A 180 -0.31 -18.99 24.53
N ILE A 181 -0.78 -17.77 24.79
CA ILE A 181 -1.63 -17.48 25.97
C ILE A 181 -2.93 -18.32 25.95
N TYR A 182 -3.32 -18.90 24.82
CA TYR A 182 -4.64 -19.54 24.69
C TYR A 182 -4.65 -21.05 24.45
N ASN A 183 -3.52 -21.76 24.31
CA ASN A 183 -3.61 -23.20 24.06
C ASN A 183 -2.37 -24.00 24.47
N GLU A 184 -2.52 -24.80 25.50
CA GLU A 184 -1.54 -25.77 26.01
C GLU A 184 -1.33 -27.02 25.11
N LYS A 185 -1.91 -27.09 23.92
CA LYS A 185 -1.74 -28.26 23.03
C LYS A 185 -1.42 -27.85 21.59
N GLY A 186 -0.18 -27.89 21.31
CA GLY A 186 0.62 -27.90 20.13
C GLY A 186 0.01 -28.12 18.75
N ASP A 187 -0.56 -27.09 18.10
CA ASP A 187 -0.62 -27.03 16.66
C ASP A 187 -0.73 -25.56 16.21
N SER A 188 0.43 -24.96 15.96
CA SER A 188 0.53 -23.52 15.59
C SER A 188 -0.25 -23.18 14.31
N LYS A 189 -0.39 -24.15 13.38
CA LYS A 189 -1.15 -23.96 12.13
C LYS A 189 -2.67 -23.86 12.35
N LYS A 190 -3.21 -24.53 13.35
CA LYS A 190 -4.64 -24.46 13.68
C LYS A 190 -5.00 -23.15 14.40
N ARG A 191 -4.05 -22.60 15.16
CA ARG A 191 -4.28 -21.42 16.02
C ARG A 191 -4.49 -20.14 15.20
N PHE A 192 -3.68 -19.93 14.16
CA PHE A 192 -3.83 -18.78 13.28
C PHE A 192 -5.11 -18.85 12.44
N ARG A 193 -5.51 -20.04 12.02
CA ARG A 193 -6.81 -20.24 11.30
C ARG A 193 -8.02 -19.94 12.18
N ALA A 194 -7.95 -20.20 13.49
CA ALA A 194 -9.03 -19.94 14.43
C ALA A 194 -9.25 -18.45 14.73
N LEU A 195 -8.26 -17.59 14.48
CA LEU A 195 -8.38 -16.14 14.61
C LEU A 195 -9.10 -15.46 13.44
N PHE A 196 -9.21 -16.17 12.30
CA PHE A 196 -9.84 -15.68 11.07
C PHE A 196 -11.04 -16.53 10.62
N GLN A 197 -11.50 -17.48 11.45
CA GLN A 197 -12.80 -18.15 11.38
C GLN A 197 -13.80 -17.49 12.34
#